data_e3dedbfb35e0c3fec350dc88f8c23abb
#
_entry.id   e3dedbfb35e0c3fec350dc88f8c23abb
#
_cell.length_a   1.000
_cell.length_b   1.000
_cell.length_c   1.000
_cell.angle_alpha   90.00
_cell.angle_beta   90.00
_cell.angle_gamma   90.00
#
_symmetry.space_group_name_H-M   'P 1'
#
loop_
_entity.id
_entity.type
_entity.pdbx_description
1 polymer ?
#
loop_
_entity_poly.entity_id
_entity_poly.type
_entity_poly.pdbx_seq_one_letter_code
_entity_poly.pdbx_strand_id
1 'polypeptide(L)'
;FLKYLQDFDFKVKNELRNLKFDKETTENTGRVDIRILPTKDEYVNDRAYYIIECKRLNTTNPKGATGLNAEYVKNGICRFSTGYYSSYFGCSAMFGFLVEPVNTQKDIVNNINSMLNTNFIDAQGQSVNANAIQRMQYENFADGYSYSYVSKHTYCSGDELVLYHLMFDFSKNIQ
;
A
#
# COMPACT_ATOMS: atom_id res chain seq x y z
N PHE A 1 11.78 5.61 -9.50
CA PHE A 1 10.38 5.39 -9.88
C PHE A 1 9.63 6.71 -10.05
N LEU A 2 9.49 7.54 -9.00
CA LEU A 2 8.74 8.81 -9.05
C LEU A 2 9.25 9.82 -10.09
N LYS A 3 10.56 9.85 -10.35
CA LYS A 3 11.13 10.70 -11.41
C LYS A 3 10.49 10.39 -12.78
N TYR A 4 10.22 9.11 -13.08
CA TYR A 4 9.54 8.73 -14.33
C TYR A 4 8.06 9.10 -14.33
N LEU A 5 7.36 8.98 -13.18
CA LEU A 5 5.96 9.38 -13.07
C LEU A 5 5.74 10.90 -13.18
N GLN A 6 6.79 11.70 -13.02
CA GLN A 6 6.78 13.15 -13.20
C GLN A 6 7.25 13.57 -14.60
N ASP A 7 7.88 12.66 -15.36
CA ASP A 7 8.35 12.92 -16.71
C ASP A 7 7.17 13.01 -17.69
N PHE A 8 7.16 14.09 -18.51
CA PHE A 8 6.06 14.36 -19.44
C PHE A 8 5.96 13.30 -20.52
N ASP A 9 7.08 12.94 -21.16
CA ASP A 9 7.09 11.97 -22.27
C ASP A 9 6.70 10.57 -21.78
N PHE A 10 7.17 10.18 -20.58
CA PHE A 10 6.74 8.95 -19.93
C PHE A 10 5.23 8.94 -19.67
N LYS A 11 4.67 10.03 -19.16
CA LYS A 11 3.23 10.16 -18.90
C LYS A 11 2.41 10.12 -20.18
N VAL A 12 2.87 10.76 -21.25
CA VAL A 12 2.22 10.71 -22.57
C VAL A 12 2.20 9.27 -23.10
N LYS A 13 3.36 8.61 -23.11
CA LYS A 13 3.52 7.24 -23.62
C LYS A 13 2.66 6.22 -22.88
N ASN A 14 2.43 6.42 -21.58
CA ASN A 14 1.70 5.49 -20.72
C ASN A 14 0.28 5.99 -20.37
N GLU A 15 -0.26 6.96 -21.10
CA GLU A 15 -1.62 7.50 -20.93
C GLU A 15 -1.91 8.10 -19.52
N LEU A 16 -0.87 8.53 -18.81
CA LEU A 16 -0.94 9.07 -17.45
C LEU A 16 -1.05 10.61 -17.40
N ARG A 17 -1.31 11.27 -18.54
CA ARG A 17 -1.33 12.75 -18.65
C ARG A 17 -2.30 13.44 -17.72
N ASN A 18 -3.41 12.76 -17.39
CA ASN A 18 -4.47 13.29 -16.55
C ASN A 18 -4.25 12.98 -15.07
N LEU A 19 -3.06 12.49 -14.70
CA LEU A 19 -2.71 12.18 -13.34
C LEU A 19 -1.51 13.01 -12.88
N LYS A 20 -1.60 13.52 -11.65
CA LYS A 20 -0.51 14.14 -10.90
C LYS A 20 -0.06 13.19 -9.81
N PHE A 21 1.25 13.04 -9.66
CA PHE A 21 1.87 12.20 -8.64
C PHE A 21 2.64 13.10 -7.67
N ASP A 22 2.14 13.21 -6.46
CA ASP A 22 2.82 13.94 -5.38
C ASP A 22 3.59 12.97 -4.50
N LYS A 23 4.80 13.37 -4.10
CA LYS A 23 5.70 12.61 -3.23
C LYS A 23 5.63 13.16 -1.82
N GLU A 24 5.61 12.25 -0.83
CA GLU A 24 5.78 12.58 0.59
C GLU A 24 4.87 13.73 1.07
N THR A 25 3.61 13.69 0.67
CA THR A 25 2.63 14.72 1.04
C THR A 25 2.11 14.49 2.45
N THR A 26 1.92 15.58 3.21
CA THR A 26 1.25 15.51 4.51
C THR A 26 -0.22 15.16 4.33
N GLU A 27 -0.68 14.16 5.08
CA GLU A 27 -2.06 13.70 5.13
C GLU A 27 -2.50 13.65 6.58
N ASN A 28 -3.52 14.43 6.96
CA ASN A 28 -3.99 14.54 8.34
C ASN A 28 -2.82 14.69 9.35
N THR A 29 -2.50 13.63 10.08
CA THR A 29 -1.43 13.56 11.09
C THR A 29 -0.18 12.85 10.59
N GLY A 30 -0.17 12.39 9.33
CA GLY A 30 0.92 11.60 8.77
C GLY A 30 1.41 12.09 7.42
N ARG A 31 2.34 11.35 6.85
CA ARG A 31 2.89 11.57 5.52
C ARG A 31 2.69 10.32 4.69
N VAL A 32 2.10 10.48 3.51
CA VAL A 32 1.93 9.41 2.52
C VAL A 32 3.12 9.37 1.58
N ASP A 33 3.49 8.18 1.12
CA ASP A 33 4.63 8.05 0.22
C ASP A 33 4.33 8.57 -1.18
N ILE A 34 3.17 8.21 -1.74
CA ILE A 34 2.72 8.68 -3.06
C ILE A 34 1.24 9.01 -2.99
N ARG A 35 0.87 10.19 -3.50
CA ARG A 35 -0.50 10.60 -3.71
C ARG A 35 -0.77 10.80 -5.20
N ILE A 36 -1.86 10.23 -5.71
CA ILE A 36 -2.27 10.33 -7.10
C ILE A 36 -3.55 11.15 -7.18
N LEU A 37 -3.50 12.27 -7.92
CA LEU A 37 -4.64 13.16 -8.13
C LEU A 37 -4.99 13.21 -9.63
N PRO A 38 -6.27 13.32 -10.00
CA PRO A 38 -6.66 13.73 -11.34
C PRO A 38 -6.24 15.18 -11.59
N THR A 39 -5.89 15.52 -12.84
CA THR A 39 -5.51 16.88 -13.23
C THR A 39 -6.62 17.64 -13.93
N LYS A 40 -7.75 17.00 -14.26
CA LYS A 40 -8.89 17.65 -14.91
C LYS A 40 -9.83 18.22 -13.87
N ASP A 41 -10.14 19.52 -13.99
CA ASP A 41 -11.01 20.26 -13.09
C ASP A 41 -12.43 19.66 -12.94
N GLU A 42 -12.91 18.94 -13.95
CA GLU A 42 -14.21 18.26 -13.94
C GLU A 42 -14.34 17.17 -12.87
N TYR A 43 -13.18 16.66 -12.37
CA TYR A 43 -13.12 15.61 -11.36
C TYR A 43 -12.51 16.09 -10.03
N VAL A 44 -12.20 17.38 -9.94
CA VAL A 44 -11.49 17.93 -8.78
C VAL A 44 -12.45 18.29 -7.67
N ASN A 45 -12.75 17.29 -6.88
CA ASN A 45 -12.83 17.55 -5.45
C ASN A 45 -11.37 17.45 -4.94
N ASP A 46 -10.82 18.49 -4.34
CA ASP A 46 -9.46 18.55 -3.76
C ASP A 46 -9.16 17.40 -2.76
N ARG A 47 -10.19 16.65 -2.41
CA ARG A 47 -10.17 15.50 -1.52
C ARG A 47 -10.20 14.15 -2.26
N ALA A 48 -10.39 14.13 -3.59
CA ALA A 48 -10.49 12.91 -4.37
C ALA A 48 -9.11 12.48 -4.88
N TYR A 49 -8.37 11.70 -4.11
CA TYR A 49 -7.06 11.16 -4.48
C TYR A 49 -6.90 9.71 -4.01
N TYR A 50 -5.96 9.02 -4.63
CA TYR A 50 -5.53 7.69 -4.22
C TYR A 50 -4.19 7.78 -3.50
N ILE A 51 -4.00 6.91 -2.52
CA ILE A 51 -2.75 6.79 -1.77
C ILE A 51 -2.06 5.48 -2.11
N ILE A 52 -0.74 5.54 -2.29
CA ILE A 52 0.13 4.37 -2.31
C ILE A 52 1.10 4.49 -1.15
N GLU A 53 1.08 3.54 -0.25
CA GLU A 53 2.05 3.40 0.83
C GLU A 53 3.11 2.36 0.44
N CYS A 54 4.37 2.65 0.73
CA CYS A 54 5.52 1.84 0.33
C CYS A 54 6.20 1.26 1.58
N LYS A 55 6.45 -0.04 1.59
CA LYS A 55 7.15 -0.71 2.70
C LYS A 55 8.18 -1.71 2.18
N ARG A 56 9.29 -1.81 2.89
CA ARG A 56 10.24 -2.91 2.68
C ARG A 56 9.72 -4.19 3.32
N LEU A 57 10.14 -5.34 2.76
CA LEU A 57 9.73 -6.67 3.20
C LEU A 57 10.95 -7.59 3.24
N ASN A 58 10.99 -8.48 4.25
CA ASN A 58 12.04 -9.50 4.39
C ASN A 58 11.53 -10.72 5.19
N THR A 59 12.40 -11.69 5.41
CA THR A 59 12.10 -12.89 6.20
C THR A 59 12.61 -12.81 7.63
N THR A 60 13.28 -11.72 8.01
CA THR A 60 13.71 -11.52 9.40
C THR A 60 12.50 -11.24 10.28
N ASN A 61 12.26 -12.08 11.29
CA ASN A 61 11.10 -12.03 12.17
C ASN A 61 9.75 -11.97 11.39
N PRO A 62 9.47 -12.96 10.52
CA PRO A 62 8.47 -12.84 9.46
C PRO A 62 7.01 -12.76 9.96
N LYS A 63 6.75 -13.18 11.21
CA LYS A 63 5.41 -13.22 11.84
C LYS A 63 5.37 -12.53 13.20
N GLY A 64 6.46 -11.90 13.61
CA GLY A 64 6.54 -11.23 14.93
C GLY A 64 5.81 -9.89 14.93
N ALA A 65 5.60 -9.32 16.12
CA ALA A 65 5.04 -7.98 16.29
C ALA A 65 5.99 -6.85 15.83
N THR A 66 7.23 -7.20 15.52
CA THR A 66 8.28 -6.31 15.01
C THR A 66 8.86 -6.88 13.73
N GLY A 67 9.61 -6.09 12.99
CA GLY A 67 10.17 -6.47 11.69
C GLY A 67 9.40 -5.87 10.51
N LEU A 68 9.97 -6.00 9.29
CA LEU A 68 9.46 -5.29 8.11
C LEU A 68 8.05 -5.74 7.71
N ASN A 69 7.73 -7.04 7.85
CA ASN A 69 6.39 -7.54 7.53
C ASN A 69 5.34 -7.04 8.55
N ALA A 70 5.70 -6.93 9.84
CA ALA A 70 4.84 -6.31 10.84
C ALA A 70 4.62 -4.81 10.55
N GLU A 71 5.66 -4.10 10.11
CA GLU A 71 5.55 -2.70 9.70
C GLU A 71 4.64 -2.53 8.46
N TYR A 72 4.66 -3.49 7.52
CA TYR A 72 3.74 -3.51 6.39
C TYR A 72 2.28 -3.59 6.85
N VAL A 73 1.97 -4.40 7.85
CA VAL A 73 0.62 -4.51 8.40
C VAL A 73 0.30 -3.31 9.30
N LYS A 74 1.09 -3.08 10.36
CA LYS A 74 0.84 -2.09 11.40
C LYS A 74 0.86 -0.65 10.88
N ASN A 75 1.96 -0.27 10.21
CA ASN A 75 2.20 1.08 9.71
C ASN A 75 1.94 1.22 8.18
N GLY A 76 1.26 0.25 7.60
CA GLY A 76 0.75 0.26 6.24
C GLY A 76 -0.74 -0.03 6.23
N ILE A 77 -1.15 -1.30 6.20
CA ILE A 77 -2.56 -1.71 6.08
C ILE A 77 -3.44 -1.09 7.17
N CYS A 78 -3.01 -1.13 8.45
CA CYS A 78 -3.81 -0.58 9.56
C CYS A 78 -4.02 0.94 9.44
N ARG A 79 -3.09 1.69 8.84
CA ARG A 79 -3.28 3.13 8.61
C ARG A 79 -4.45 3.43 7.68
N PHE A 80 -4.71 2.54 6.72
CA PHE A 80 -5.89 2.65 5.87
C PHE A 80 -7.16 2.22 6.63
N SER A 81 -7.18 1.05 7.25
CA SER A 81 -8.38 0.52 7.91
C SER A 81 -8.85 1.37 9.10
N THR A 82 -7.93 2.03 9.81
CA THR A 82 -8.27 2.91 10.95
C THR A 82 -8.61 4.34 10.54
N GLY A 83 -8.52 4.69 9.25
CA GLY A 83 -8.76 6.06 8.75
C GLY A 83 -7.65 7.05 9.06
N TYR A 84 -6.47 6.59 9.48
CA TYR A 84 -5.28 7.43 9.57
C TYR A 84 -4.93 8.04 8.21
N TYR A 85 -5.07 7.26 7.13
CA TYR A 85 -5.12 7.74 5.76
C TYR A 85 -6.56 7.76 5.26
N SER A 86 -6.94 8.85 4.59
CA SER A 86 -8.26 8.97 3.97
C SER A 86 -8.38 8.00 2.77
N SER A 87 -9.57 7.44 2.59
CA SER A 87 -9.89 6.59 1.43
C SER A 87 -11.19 7.07 0.81
N TYR A 88 -11.09 8.01 -0.14
CA TYR A 88 -12.27 8.67 -0.73
C TYR A 88 -13.09 7.78 -1.65
N PHE A 89 -12.45 6.75 -2.24
CA PHE A 89 -13.09 5.85 -3.19
C PHE A 89 -13.20 4.42 -2.67
N GLY A 90 -12.98 4.21 -1.36
CA GLY A 90 -12.96 2.86 -0.78
C GLY A 90 -11.83 1.98 -1.30
N CYS A 91 -10.80 2.55 -1.93
CA CYS A 91 -9.63 1.81 -2.40
C CYS A 91 -8.35 2.62 -2.31
N SER A 92 -7.23 1.92 -2.12
CA SER A 92 -5.86 2.46 -2.07
C SER A 92 -4.87 1.38 -2.45
N ALA A 93 -3.58 1.67 -2.43
CA ALA A 93 -2.57 0.69 -2.78
C ALA A 93 -1.40 0.61 -1.80
N MET A 94 -0.75 -0.55 -1.81
CA MET A 94 0.46 -0.84 -1.05
C MET A 94 1.54 -1.36 -2.00
N PHE A 95 2.75 -0.81 -1.93
CA PHE A 95 3.92 -1.37 -2.61
C PHE A 95 4.83 -2.04 -1.58
N GLY A 96 5.11 -3.33 -1.80
CA GLY A 96 6.06 -4.11 -1.03
C GLY A 96 7.39 -4.23 -1.79
N PHE A 97 8.49 -3.79 -1.18
CA PHE A 97 9.83 -3.91 -1.76
C PHE A 97 10.60 -5.02 -1.04
N LEU A 98 10.79 -6.15 -1.71
CA LEU A 98 11.57 -7.26 -1.20
C LEU A 98 13.05 -6.88 -1.23
N VAL A 99 13.68 -6.88 -0.06
CA VAL A 99 15.08 -6.44 0.12
C VAL A 99 16.06 -7.60 0.23
N GLU A 100 15.59 -8.83 0.08
CA GLU A 100 16.39 -10.07 0.03
C GLU A 100 15.73 -11.09 -0.89
N PRO A 101 16.47 -12.08 -1.42
CA PRO A 101 15.90 -13.14 -2.26
C PRO A 101 14.95 -14.03 -1.44
N VAL A 102 13.66 -14.03 -1.78
CA VAL A 102 12.61 -14.75 -1.06
C VAL A 102 11.54 -15.29 -2.02
N ASN A 103 10.80 -16.29 -1.58
CA ASN A 103 9.57 -16.68 -2.26
C ASN A 103 8.44 -15.75 -1.82
N THR A 104 7.98 -14.87 -2.72
CA THR A 104 7.00 -13.83 -2.42
C THR A 104 5.71 -14.40 -1.81
N GLN A 105 5.15 -15.47 -2.38
CA GLN A 105 3.92 -16.06 -1.86
C GLN A 105 4.14 -16.74 -0.50
N LYS A 106 5.13 -17.61 -0.40
CA LYS A 106 5.37 -18.46 0.78
C LYS A 106 5.90 -17.63 1.97
N ASP A 107 6.93 -16.82 1.69
CA ASP A 107 7.72 -16.19 2.75
C ASP A 107 7.21 -14.79 3.11
N ILE A 108 6.43 -14.16 2.24
CA ILE A 108 5.91 -12.80 2.46
C ILE A 108 4.39 -12.82 2.61
N VAL A 109 3.64 -13.14 1.54
CA VAL A 109 2.17 -13.01 1.52
C VAL A 109 1.52 -13.86 2.60
N ASN A 110 1.94 -15.13 2.77
CA ASN A 110 1.40 -16.01 3.80
C ASN A 110 1.71 -15.48 5.22
N ASN A 111 2.89 -14.90 5.42
CA ASN A 111 3.27 -14.32 6.71
C ASN A 111 2.48 -13.04 7.02
N ILE A 112 2.31 -12.14 6.04
CA ILE A 112 1.44 -10.96 6.18
C ILE A 112 0.01 -11.42 6.51
N ASN A 113 -0.53 -12.38 5.77
CA ASN A 113 -1.88 -12.92 5.99
C ASN A 113 -2.08 -13.50 7.40
N SER A 114 -1.04 -14.09 8.00
CA SER A 114 -1.11 -14.60 9.37
C SER A 114 -1.23 -13.50 10.42
N MET A 115 -0.84 -12.27 10.09
CA MET A 115 -0.81 -11.12 10.99
C MET A 115 -1.99 -10.16 10.82
N LEU A 116 -2.83 -10.31 9.78
CA LEU A 116 -3.91 -9.35 9.47
C LEU A 116 -4.93 -9.18 10.61
N ASN A 117 -5.12 -10.21 11.46
CA ASN A 117 -6.01 -10.15 12.61
C ASN A 117 -5.26 -9.94 13.95
N THR A 118 -3.97 -9.59 13.87
CA THR A 118 -3.19 -9.28 15.09
C THR A 118 -3.49 -7.84 15.50
N ASN A 119 -3.68 -7.63 16.80
CA ASN A 119 -3.71 -6.29 17.38
C ASN A 119 -2.28 -5.80 17.59
N PHE A 120 -1.94 -4.70 16.94
CA PHE A 120 -0.66 -4.02 17.10
C PHE A 120 -0.83 -2.78 17.98
N ILE A 121 0.24 -2.34 18.61
CA ILE A 121 0.29 -1.04 19.27
C ILE A 121 0.99 -0.07 18.34
N ASP A 122 0.31 1.02 17.96
CA ASP A 122 0.87 2.06 17.10
C ASP A 122 1.84 3.00 17.85
N ALA A 123 2.36 4.00 17.15
CA ALA A 123 3.29 4.98 17.73
C ALA A 123 2.62 5.89 18.79
N GLN A 124 1.30 5.97 18.83
CA GLN A 124 0.50 6.73 19.76
C GLN A 124 0.06 5.86 20.97
N GLY A 125 0.48 4.57 21.04
CA GLY A 125 0.10 3.62 22.08
C GLY A 125 -1.32 3.07 21.92
N GLN A 126 -1.96 3.25 20.76
CA GLN A 126 -3.30 2.75 20.50
C GLN A 126 -3.27 1.34 19.89
N SER A 127 -4.26 0.53 20.24
CA SER A 127 -4.43 -0.78 19.60
C SER A 127 -5.04 -0.61 18.22
N VAL A 128 -4.34 -1.10 17.21
CA VAL A 128 -4.75 -1.06 15.81
C VAL A 128 -4.79 -2.45 15.20
N ASN A 129 -5.73 -2.67 14.29
CA ASN A 129 -5.93 -3.94 13.60
C ASN A 129 -6.23 -3.68 12.11
N ALA A 130 -5.86 -4.61 11.25
CA ALA A 130 -6.14 -4.49 9.81
C ALA A 130 -7.63 -4.62 9.47
N ASN A 131 -8.47 -5.13 10.37
CA ASN A 131 -9.90 -5.35 10.17
C ASN A 131 -10.21 -6.13 8.87
N ALA A 132 -9.43 -7.19 8.61
CA ALA A 132 -9.46 -7.90 7.34
C ALA A 132 -10.75 -8.72 7.19
N ILE A 133 -11.52 -8.42 6.14
CA ILE A 133 -12.67 -9.19 5.67
C ILE A 133 -12.19 -10.30 4.74
N GLN A 134 -11.23 -9.97 3.86
CA GLN A 134 -10.59 -10.89 2.92
C GLN A 134 -9.07 -10.75 3.04
N ARG A 135 -8.39 -11.89 3.22
CA ARG A 135 -6.93 -11.96 3.21
C ARG A 135 -6.38 -11.59 1.84
N MET A 136 -5.12 -11.19 1.81
CA MET A 136 -4.39 -10.91 0.57
C MET A 136 -4.37 -12.16 -0.32
N GLN A 137 -4.93 -12.05 -1.52
CA GLN A 137 -5.01 -13.10 -2.52
C GLN A 137 -4.47 -12.58 -3.85
N TYR A 138 -3.88 -13.50 -4.64
CA TYR A 138 -3.45 -13.16 -5.99
C TYR A 138 -4.67 -12.72 -6.82
N GLU A 139 -4.50 -11.60 -7.54
CA GLU A 139 -5.47 -11.10 -8.50
C GLU A 139 -4.72 -10.41 -9.66
N ASN A 140 -5.04 -10.80 -10.90
CA ASN A 140 -4.39 -10.27 -12.09
C ASN A 140 -5.00 -8.92 -12.50
N PHE A 141 -4.79 -7.88 -11.68
CA PHE A 141 -5.19 -6.51 -12.03
C PHE A 141 -4.05 -5.72 -12.70
N ALA A 142 -2.82 -6.22 -12.64
CA ALA A 142 -1.63 -5.66 -13.30
C ALA A 142 -1.18 -6.64 -14.37
N ASP A 143 -1.65 -6.44 -15.60
CA ASP A 143 -1.48 -7.37 -16.72
C ASP A 143 -0.02 -7.81 -16.91
N GLY A 144 0.20 -9.11 -16.97
CA GLY A 144 1.54 -9.72 -17.07
C GLY A 144 2.38 -9.65 -15.80
N TYR A 145 1.85 -9.16 -14.65
CA TYR A 145 2.58 -9.08 -13.39
C TYR A 145 2.14 -10.12 -12.37
N SER A 146 3.01 -11.08 -12.07
CA SER A 146 2.68 -12.26 -11.24
C SER A 146 2.60 -11.98 -9.73
N TYR A 147 2.98 -10.79 -9.26
CA TYR A 147 3.05 -10.45 -7.84
C TYR A 147 2.07 -9.32 -7.48
N SER A 148 0.86 -9.42 -8.03
CA SER A 148 -0.28 -8.55 -7.78
C SER A 148 -1.28 -9.25 -6.87
N TYR A 149 -1.74 -8.58 -5.81
CA TYR A 149 -2.64 -9.14 -4.79
C TYR A 149 -3.68 -8.12 -4.38
N VAL A 150 -4.83 -8.60 -3.90
CA VAL A 150 -5.89 -7.78 -3.34
C VAL A 150 -6.25 -8.29 -1.95
N SER A 151 -6.51 -7.38 -1.03
CA SER A 151 -7.13 -7.66 0.27
C SER A 151 -8.30 -6.71 0.52
N LYS A 152 -9.26 -7.14 1.35
CA LYS A 152 -10.39 -6.31 1.75
C LYS A 152 -10.46 -6.16 3.25
N HIS A 153 -10.85 -4.98 3.68
CA HIS A 153 -10.86 -4.57 5.07
C HIS A 153 -12.15 -3.82 5.39
N THR A 154 -12.52 -3.76 6.67
CA THR A 154 -13.52 -2.81 7.13
C THR A 154 -12.82 -1.49 7.43
N TYR A 155 -13.25 -0.41 6.79
CA TYR A 155 -12.81 0.96 7.09
C TYR A 155 -13.41 1.45 8.40
N CYS A 156 -12.82 2.45 9.03
CA CYS A 156 -13.30 2.98 10.32
C CYS A 156 -14.75 3.50 10.31
N SER A 157 -15.30 3.87 9.14
CA SER A 157 -16.71 4.23 8.95
C SER A 157 -17.66 3.02 8.89
N GLY A 158 -17.13 1.81 8.76
CA GLY A 158 -17.89 0.56 8.53
C GLY A 158 -17.97 0.14 7.07
N ASP A 159 -17.51 0.97 6.13
CA ASP A 159 -17.51 0.67 4.70
C ASP A 159 -16.43 -0.34 4.31
N GLU A 160 -16.56 -0.96 3.14
CA GLU A 160 -15.52 -1.82 2.58
C GLU A 160 -14.36 -0.95 2.05
N LEU A 161 -13.13 -1.36 2.41
CA LEU A 161 -11.89 -0.82 1.87
C LEU A 161 -11.16 -1.91 1.09
N VAL A 162 -10.85 -1.64 -0.17
CA VAL A 162 -10.03 -2.52 -1.03
C VAL A 162 -8.59 -2.01 -1.08
N LEU A 163 -7.62 -2.87 -0.77
CA LEU A 163 -6.21 -2.58 -0.94
C LEU A 163 -5.61 -3.43 -2.05
N TYR A 164 -5.03 -2.75 -3.03
CA TYR A 164 -4.25 -3.34 -4.12
C TYR A 164 -2.78 -3.41 -3.71
N HIS A 165 -2.15 -4.57 -3.87
CA HIS A 165 -0.77 -4.80 -3.47
C HIS A 165 0.09 -5.21 -4.66
N LEU A 166 1.21 -4.53 -4.85
CA LEU A 166 2.26 -4.92 -5.80
C LEU A 166 3.55 -5.19 -5.04
N MET A 167 4.14 -6.38 -5.25
CA MET A 167 5.38 -6.80 -4.60
C MET A 167 6.53 -6.77 -5.60
N PHE A 168 7.53 -5.93 -5.36
CA PHE A 168 8.68 -5.73 -6.24
C PHE A 168 9.94 -6.37 -5.64
N ASP A 169 10.62 -7.20 -6.41
CA ASP A 169 11.91 -7.78 -6.02
C ASP A 169 13.05 -6.81 -6.32
N PHE A 170 13.59 -6.22 -5.25
CA PHE A 170 14.78 -5.35 -5.27
C PHE A 170 16.01 -6.04 -4.65
N SER A 171 15.94 -7.33 -4.35
CA SER A 171 17.02 -8.04 -3.67
C SER A 171 18.37 -7.96 -4.38
N LYS A 172 18.36 -7.83 -5.71
CA LYS A 172 19.58 -7.70 -6.52
C LYS A 172 20.12 -6.26 -6.60
N ASN A 173 19.35 -5.27 -6.14
CA ASN A 173 19.68 -3.85 -6.26
C ASN A 173 20.19 -3.25 -4.94
N ILE A 174 20.20 -4.04 -3.86
CA ILE A 174 20.68 -3.63 -2.54
C ILE A 174 22.05 -4.27 -2.36
N GLN A 175 23.10 -3.46 -2.50
CA GLN A 175 24.48 -3.79 -2.19
C GLN A 175 24.87 -3.13 -0.88
#